data_f40013d058b28a9785a629bc7a6091e1
#
_entry.id   f40013d058b28a9785a629bc7a6091e1
#
_cell.length_a   1.000
_cell.length_b   1.000
_cell.length_c   1.000
_cell.angle_alpha   90.00
_cell.angle_beta   90.00
_cell.angle_gamma   90.00
#
_symmetry.space_group_name_H-M   'P 1'
#
loop_
_entity.id
_entity.type
_entity.pdbx_description
1 polymer ?
#
loop_
_entity_poly.entity_id
_entity_poly.type
_entity_poly.pdbx_seq_one_letter_code
_entity_poly.pdbx_strand_id
1 'polypeptide(L)'
;MSLVQDIADYIAANSSLVVDTDLFVGGETVDTPSGSVIVREFAGSTKNESGLEERAIQILALDLGYINAETIINTVYALFANKPGFASTLTGIFFVSVVSMPGFIDRDQSGNYVFSTSLLFKKS
;
A
#
# COMPACT_ATOMS: atom_id res chain seq x y z
N MET A 1 9.08 -15.48 0.24
CA MET A 1 9.00 -14.06 -0.09
C MET A 1 7.77 -13.43 0.50
N SER A 2 7.88 -12.19 0.95
CA SER A 2 6.80 -11.50 1.66
C SER A 2 5.83 -10.86 0.64
N LEU A 3 4.54 -10.92 0.93
CA LEU A 3 3.53 -10.26 0.09
C LEU A 3 3.74 -8.73 0.09
N VAL A 4 4.07 -8.13 1.24
CA VAL A 4 4.30 -6.67 1.30
C VAL A 4 5.50 -6.27 0.44
N GLN A 5 6.54 -7.10 0.39
CA GLN A 5 7.69 -6.84 -0.49
C GLN A 5 7.28 -6.94 -1.96
N ASP A 6 6.50 -7.94 -2.30
CA ASP A 6 6.01 -8.11 -3.68
C ASP A 6 5.13 -6.93 -4.11
N ILE A 7 4.30 -6.43 -3.21
CA ILE A 7 3.46 -5.25 -3.46
C ILE A 7 4.33 -4.02 -3.67
N ALA A 8 5.34 -3.83 -2.84
CA ALA A 8 6.27 -2.70 -2.99
C ALA A 8 7.01 -2.78 -4.34
N ASP A 9 7.46 -3.95 -4.72
CA ASP A 9 8.13 -4.16 -6.00
C ASP A 9 7.19 -3.83 -7.17
N TYR A 10 5.93 -4.21 -7.08
CA TYR A 10 4.93 -3.89 -8.10
C TYR A 10 4.70 -2.37 -8.20
N ILE A 11 4.61 -1.69 -7.06
CA ILE A 11 4.47 -0.23 -7.03
C ILE A 11 5.68 0.43 -7.70
N ALA A 12 6.89 -0.02 -7.35
CA ALA A 12 8.13 0.53 -7.93
C ALA A 12 8.17 0.35 -9.44
N ALA A 13 7.71 -0.81 -9.94
CA ALA A 13 7.70 -1.10 -11.37
C ALA A 13 6.69 -0.25 -12.15
N ASN A 14 5.66 0.28 -11.48
CA ASN A 14 4.57 1.00 -12.13
C ASN A 14 4.47 2.48 -11.70
N SER A 15 5.51 3.00 -11.06
CA SER A 15 5.56 4.39 -10.61
C SER A 15 7.00 4.89 -10.62
N SER A 16 7.21 6.14 -10.19
CA SER A 16 8.56 6.70 -10.03
C SER A 16 9.15 6.42 -8.65
N LEU A 17 8.43 5.73 -7.76
CA LEU A 17 8.91 5.41 -6.43
C LEU A 17 10.00 4.35 -6.46
N VAL A 18 10.98 4.46 -5.57
CA VAL A 18 12.13 3.56 -5.50
C VAL A 18 12.19 2.92 -4.12
N VAL A 19 12.25 1.59 -4.09
CA VAL A 19 12.32 0.84 -2.82
C VAL A 19 13.54 1.28 -2.02
N ASP A 20 13.34 1.47 -0.71
CA ASP A 20 14.33 1.93 0.26
C ASP A 20 14.78 3.40 0.09
N THR A 21 14.20 4.12 -0.84
CA THR A 21 14.45 5.56 -1.01
C THR A 21 13.21 6.38 -0.67
N ASP A 22 12.08 6.07 -1.29
CA ASP A 22 10.80 6.71 -1.03
C ASP A 22 9.63 5.71 -1.03
N LEU A 23 9.94 4.43 -0.96
CA LEU A 23 8.96 3.35 -0.88
C LEU A 23 9.49 2.31 0.12
N PHE A 24 8.80 2.15 1.23
CA PHE A 24 9.28 1.34 2.33
C PHE A 24 8.29 0.23 2.70
N VAL A 25 8.82 -0.88 3.18
CA VAL A 25 8.03 -2.01 3.67
C VAL A 25 8.06 -1.97 5.19
N GLY A 26 6.89 -1.73 5.79
CA GLY A 26 6.78 -1.58 7.25
C GLY A 26 7.30 -0.23 7.74
N GLY A 27 7.40 -0.08 9.04
CA GLY A 27 7.96 1.12 9.66
C GLY A 27 6.92 2.18 10.01
N GLU A 28 7.41 3.28 10.55
CA GLU A 28 6.62 4.39 11.05
C GLU A 28 6.84 5.64 10.18
N THR A 29 5.82 6.49 10.10
CA THR A 29 5.92 7.71 9.28
C THR A 29 6.96 8.68 9.84
N VAL A 30 7.14 8.72 11.17
CA VAL A 30 8.01 9.70 11.84
C VAL A 30 9.46 9.60 11.41
N ASP A 31 9.93 8.39 11.07
CA ASP A 31 11.31 8.16 10.66
C ASP A 31 11.46 8.04 9.14
N THR A 32 10.43 8.40 8.40
CA THR A 32 10.37 8.22 6.95
C THR A 32 10.45 9.58 6.26
N PRO A 33 11.25 9.71 5.19
CA PRO A 33 11.36 10.97 4.46
C PRO A 33 10.03 11.44 3.89
N SER A 34 9.86 12.75 3.78
CA SER A 34 8.70 13.33 3.10
C SER A 34 8.66 12.89 1.63
N GLY A 35 7.45 12.69 1.11
CA GLY A 35 7.26 12.22 -0.27
C GLY A 35 7.32 10.71 -0.41
N SER A 36 7.18 9.97 0.68
CA SER A 36 7.34 8.51 0.69
C SER A 36 6.02 7.77 0.83
N VAL A 37 6.07 6.48 0.51
CA VAL A 37 4.98 5.52 0.65
C VAL A 37 5.45 4.38 1.54
N ILE A 38 4.58 3.93 2.44
CA ILE A 38 4.83 2.78 3.30
C ILE A 38 3.79 1.71 3.00
N VAL A 39 4.23 0.48 2.78
CA VAL A 39 3.36 -0.69 2.59
C VAL A 39 3.52 -1.60 3.79
N ARG A 40 2.41 -1.93 4.45
CA ARG A 40 2.46 -2.81 5.62
C ARG A 40 1.19 -3.65 5.75
N GLU A 41 1.32 -4.82 6.38
CA GLU A 41 0.15 -5.59 6.78
C GLU A 41 -0.48 -4.99 8.03
N PHE A 42 -1.78 -5.19 8.18
CA PHE A 42 -2.45 -4.86 9.43
C PHE A 42 -3.47 -5.96 9.76
N ALA A 43 -4.04 -5.92 10.97
CA ALA A 43 -4.99 -6.92 11.45
C ALA A 43 -6.19 -7.03 10.50
N GLY A 44 -6.69 -8.25 10.31
CA GLY A 44 -7.83 -8.50 9.42
C GLY A 44 -7.56 -9.49 8.31
N SER A 45 -6.32 -10.00 8.22
CA SER A 45 -6.00 -11.08 7.28
C SER A 45 -6.66 -12.37 7.75
N THR A 46 -7.24 -13.12 6.81
CA THR A 46 -7.93 -14.39 7.10
C THR A 46 -7.54 -15.45 6.09
N LYS A 47 -7.80 -16.70 6.45
CA LYS A 47 -7.60 -17.85 5.57
C LYS A 47 -8.78 -18.77 5.74
N ASN A 48 -9.45 -19.15 4.63
CA ASN A 48 -10.60 -20.05 4.69
C ASN A 48 -10.17 -21.52 4.54
N GLU A 49 -11.12 -22.43 4.71
CA GLU A 49 -10.86 -23.88 4.68
C GLU A 49 -10.39 -24.39 3.33
N SER A 50 -10.72 -23.70 2.24
CA SER A 50 -10.28 -24.09 0.90
C SER A 50 -8.87 -23.58 0.58
N GLY A 51 -8.21 -22.93 1.52
CA GLY A 51 -6.84 -22.43 1.34
C GLY A 51 -6.74 -21.04 0.75
N LEU A 52 -7.86 -20.38 0.48
CA LEU A 52 -7.85 -18.99 0.01
C LEU A 52 -7.53 -18.05 1.17
N GLU A 53 -6.63 -17.14 0.94
CA GLU A 53 -6.23 -16.14 1.91
C GLU A 53 -6.74 -14.77 1.49
N GLU A 54 -7.13 -13.99 2.48
CA GLU A 54 -7.41 -12.56 2.30
C GLU A 54 -6.44 -11.79 3.18
N ARG A 55 -5.52 -11.08 2.54
CA ARG A 55 -4.44 -10.37 3.24
C ARG A 55 -4.76 -8.88 3.25
N ALA A 56 -4.93 -8.35 4.45
CA ALA A 56 -5.23 -6.94 4.66
C ALA A 56 -3.94 -6.12 4.64
N ILE A 57 -3.84 -5.19 3.70
CA ILE A 57 -2.65 -4.37 3.48
C ILE A 57 -3.03 -2.91 3.64
N GLN A 58 -2.26 -2.18 4.42
CA GLN A 58 -2.39 -0.74 4.55
C GLN A 58 -1.27 -0.06 3.77
N ILE A 59 -1.62 0.94 2.99
CA ILE A 59 -0.66 1.77 2.27
C ILE A 59 -0.79 3.18 2.80
N LEU A 60 0.33 3.76 3.21
CA LEU A 60 0.41 5.12 3.73
C LEU A 60 1.23 5.97 2.77
N ALA A 61 0.80 7.20 2.53
CA ALA A 61 1.58 8.19 1.82
C ALA A 61 1.76 9.40 2.71
N LEU A 62 2.95 9.95 2.74
CA LEU A 62 3.26 11.11 3.56
C LEU A 62 4.04 12.16 2.79
N ASP A 63 3.71 13.42 3.03
CA ASP A 63 4.39 14.55 2.41
C ASP A 63 4.10 15.80 3.23
N LEU A 64 5.03 16.76 3.20
CA LEU A 64 4.84 18.04 3.87
C LEU A 64 3.72 18.86 3.24
N GLY A 65 3.35 18.59 1.99
CA GLY A 65 2.23 19.23 1.31
C GLY A 65 1.01 18.34 1.27
N TYR A 66 -0.15 18.86 1.68
CA TYR A 66 -1.41 18.10 1.69
C TYR A 66 -1.75 17.55 0.30
N ILE A 67 -1.71 18.41 -0.71
CA ILE A 67 -2.06 18.00 -2.08
C ILE A 67 -1.08 16.97 -2.64
N ASN A 68 0.21 17.12 -2.31
CA ASN A 68 1.21 16.15 -2.75
C ASN A 68 0.96 14.77 -2.13
N ALA A 69 0.68 14.72 -0.83
CA ALA A 69 0.37 13.46 -0.15
C ALA A 69 -0.88 12.80 -0.73
N GLU A 70 -1.91 13.60 -0.98
CA GLU A 70 -3.15 13.12 -1.60
C GLU A 70 -2.88 12.56 -3.00
N THR A 71 -2.10 13.24 -3.80
CA THR A 71 -1.74 12.79 -5.15
C THR A 71 -0.98 11.46 -5.12
N ILE A 72 -0.03 11.34 -4.19
CA ILE A 72 0.76 10.12 -4.05
C ILE A 72 -0.14 8.93 -3.71
N ILE A 73 -1.01 9.07 -2.71
CA ILE A 73 -1.85 7.95 -2.30
C ILE A 73 -2.86 7.57 -3.39
N ASN A 74 -3.41 8.55 -4.09
CA ASN A 74 -4.35 8.26 -5.18
C ASN A 74 -3.66 7.56 -6.36
N THR A 75 -2.41 7.91 -6.65
CA THR A 75 -1.63 7.26 -7.70
C THR A 75 -1.40 5.78 -7.36
N VAL A 76 -0.99 5.49 -6.13
CA VAL A 76 -0.76 4.11 -5.70
C VAL A 76 -2.07 3.33 -5.63
N TYR A 77 -3.12 3.93 -5.10
CA TYR A 77 -4.44 3.33 -5.03
C TYR A 77 -4.93 2.88 -6.41
N ALA A 78 -4.75 3.71 -7.43
CA ALA A 78 -5.18 3.41 -8.80
C ALA A 78 -4.47 2.20 -9.41
N LEU A 79 -3.31 1.82 -8.88
CA LEU A 79 -2.60 0.63 -9.36
C LEU A 79 -3.31 -0.66 -8.96
N PHE A 80 -4.10 -0.65 -7.89
CA PHE A 80 -4.67 -1.86 -7.29
C PHE A 80 -6.18 -1.91 -7.26
N ALA A 81 -6.84 -0.76 -7.18
CA ALA A 81 -8.26 -0.70 -6.81
C ALA A 81 -9.14 -1.52 -7.77
N ASN A 82 -9.81 -2.54 -7.21
CA ASN A 82 -10.79 -3.38 -7.89
C ASN A 82 -10.27 -3.97 -9.22
N LYS A 83 -8.99 -4.31 -9.26
CA LYS A 83 -8.37 -4.88 -10.45
C LYS A 83 -8.19 -6.38 -10.31
N PRO A 84 -8.59 -7.19 -11.30
CA PRO A 84 -8.19 -8.58 -11.40
C PRO A 84 -6.88 -8.69 -12.20
N GLY A 85 -6.29 -9.86 -12.23
CA GLY A 85 -5.24 -10.16 -13.21
C GLY A 85 -3.83 -9.77 -12.81
N PHE A 86 -3.48 -9.89 -11.55
CA PHE A 86 -2.12 -9.61 -11.07
C PHE A 86 -1.16 -10.81 -11.21
N ALA A 87 -1.62 -11.93 -11.73
CA ALA A 87 -0.88 -13.19 -11.67
C ALA A 87 0.51 -13.16 -12.32
N SER A 88 0.73 -12.29 -13.29
CA SER A 88 2.03 -12.17 -13.95
C SER A 88 3.07 -11.41 -13.12
N THR A 89 2.62 -10.57 -12.19
CA THR A 89 3.51 -9.72 -11.37
C THR A 89 3.39 -10.01 -9.88
N LEU A 90 2.18 -10.34 -9.42
CA LEU A 90 1.92 -10.70 -8.03
C LEU A 90 1.40 -12.14 -8.00
N THR A 91 2.31 -13.08 -7.88
CA THR A 91 2.01 -14.51 -7.95
C THR A 91 0.96 -14.91 -6.92
N GLY A 92 -0.10 -15.56 -7.38
CA GLY A 92 -1.17 -16.04 -6.52
C GLY A 92 -2.25 -15.02 -6.21
N ILE A 93 -2.04 -13.74 -6.52
CA ILE A 93 -3.06 -12.72 -6.30
C ILE A 93 -4.02 -12.71 -7.49
N PHE A 94 -5.31 -12.96 -7.24
CA PHE A 94 -6.29 -12.97 -8.32
C PHE A 94 -7.25 -11.78 -8.26
N PHE A 95 -7.35 -11.09 -7.12
CA PHE A 95 -8.20 -9.91 -7.01
C PHE A 95 -7.79 -9.05 -5.83
N VAL A 96 -7.96 -7.73 -5.96
CA VAL A 96 -7.75 -6.78 -4.88
C VAL A 96 -9.05 -6.00 -4.69
N SER A 97 -9.60 -6.04 -3.48
CA SER A 97 -10.79 -5.27 -3.14
C SER A 97 -10.44 -4.13 -2.18
N VAL A 98 -11.24 -3.08 -2.23
CA VAL A 98 -11.01 -1.88 -1.41
C VAL A 98 -11.70 -2.06 -0.07
N VAL A 99 -10.92 -1.94 1.02
CA VAL A 99 -11.46 -1.91 2.38
C VAL A 99 -11.78 -0.46 2.76
N SER A 100 -10.82 0.44 2.55
CA SER A 100 -11.08 1.86 2.69
C SER A 100 -10.37 2.63 1.59
N MET A 101 -11.10 3.56 0.98
CA MET A 101 -10.57 4.45 -0.05
C MET A 101 -9.52 5.39 0.55
N PRO A 102 -8.67 5.99 -0.30
CA PRO A 102 -7.69 6.96 0.19
C PRO A 102 -8.34 8.07 0.99
N GLY A 103 -7.76 8.37 2.15
CA GLY A 103 -8.24 9.43 3.01
C GLY A 103 -7.16 9.94 3.93
N PHE A 104 -7.32 11.19 4.37
CA PHE A 104 -6.42 11.82 5.32
C PHE A 104 -6.62 11.19 6.69
N ILE A 105 -5.53 10.84 7.38
CA ILE A 105 -5.62 10.32 8.75
C ILE A 105 -5.05 11.28 9.78
N ASP A 106 -3.88 11.88 9.54
CA ASP A 106 -3.29 12.79 10.53
C ASP A 106 -2.07 13.50 9.95
N ARG A 107 -1.52 14.44 10.74
CA ARG A 107 -0.16 14.96 10.53
C ARG A 107 0.76 14.27 11.54
N ASP A 108 1.92 13.85 11.09
CA ASP A 108 2.87 13.22 11.99
C ASP A 108 3.72 14.28 12.74
N GLN A 109 4.60 13.80 13.62
CA GLN A 109 5.44 14.70 14.43
C GLN A 109 6.43 15.49 13.59
N SER A 110 6.75 15.02 12.39
CA SER A 110 7.64 15.72 11.46
C SER A 110 6.90 16.74 10.59
N GLY A 111 5.58 16.86 10.75
CA GLY A 111 4.76 17.81 10.00
C GLY A 111 4.23 17.27 8.68
N ASN A 112 4.45 16.00 8.38
CA ASN A 112 3.91 15.40 7.16
C ASN A 112 2.41 15.15 7.29
N TYR A 113 1.70 15.45 6.22
CA TYR A 113 0.31 15.00 6.08
C TYR A 113 0.33 13.53 5.69
N VAL A 114 -0.43 12.70 6.39
CA VAL A 114 -0.45 11.26 6.17
C VAL A 114 -1.82 10.86 5.62
N PHE A 115 -1.81 10.22 4.46
CA PHE A 115 -2.99 9.61 3.85
C PHE A 115 -2.86 8.10 3.89
N SER A 116 -3.98 7.41 3.96
CA SER A 116 -4.00 5.96 4.03
C SER A 116 -5.05 5.40 3.10
N THR A 117 -4.77 4.24 2.53
CA THR A 117 -5.79 3.39 1.92
C THR A 117 -5.56 1.97 2.39
N SER A 118 -6.64 1.20 2.52
CA SER A 118 -6.57 -0.18 2.96
C SER A 118 -7.19 -1.08 1.89
N LEU A 119 -6.45 -2.12 1.53
CA LEU A 119 -6.81 -3.03 0.46
C LEU A 119 -6.77 -4.46 0.97
N LEU A 120 -7.63 -5.30 0.40
CA LEU A 120 -7.69 -6.72 0.72
C LEU A 120 -7.21 -7.50 -0.50
N PHE A 121 -6.07 -8.15 -0.37
CA PHE A 121 -5.47 -8.94 -1.44
C PHE A 121 -5.92 -10.38 -1.31
N LYS A 122 -6.66 -10.86 -2.30
CA LYS A 122 -7.19 -12.21 -2.32
C LYS A 122 -6.22 -13.13 -3.04
N LYS A 123 -5.73 -14.11 -2.28
CA LYS A 123 -4.63 -14.97 -2.68
C LYS A 123 -5.05 -16.44 -2.62
N SER A 124 -4.69 -17.18 -3.62
CA SER A 124 -4.88 -18.63 -3.63
C SER A 124 -3.71 -19.36 -2.99
#